data_a9dc874e17bdde0758b5a5adbfe48241
#
_entry.id   a9dc874e17bdde0758b5a5adbfe48241
#
_cell.length_a   1.000
_cell.length_b   1.000
_cell.length_c   1.000
_cell.angle_alpha   90.00
_cell.angle_beta   90.00
_cell.angle_gamma   90.00
#
_symmetry.space_group_name_H-M   'P 1'
#
loop_
_entity.id
_entity.type
_entity.pdbx_description
1 polymer ?
#
loop_
_entity_poly.entity_id
_entity_poly.type
_entity_poly.pdbx_seq_one_letter_code
_entity_poly.pdbx_strand_id
1 'polypeptide(L)'
;MWGILIALVSGALMSIQGVFNTEVTKQTSLWVSTGWVQFSAFLVCIGAWLFTGRERIGELAMVNHRYLLLGGVIGAFITVTVIQSMSALGPARSAMLIVVAQLAVAYIIELLGLFGVEKSPFECRKLIGMGIAIVGIVIFKWE
;
A
#
# COMPACT_ATOMS: atom_id res chain seq x y z
N MET A 1 12.82 -17.15 1.34
CA MET A 1 13.68 -16.21 0.59
C MET A 1 12.91 -15.48 -0.54
N TRP A 2 12.11 -16.21 -1.34
CA TRP A 2 11.34 -15.61 -2.45
C TRP A 2 10.40 -14.47 -2.01
N GLY A 3 9.64 -14.64 -0.93
CA GLY A 3 8.74 -13.61 -0.40
C GLY A 3 9.44 -12.32 0.02
N ILE A 4 10.66 -12.41 0.54
CA ILE A 4 11.47 -11.24 0.93
C ILE A 4 11.84 -10.41 -0.31
N LEU A 5 12.28 -11.08 -1.39
CA LEU A 5 12.62 -10.39 -2.64
C LEU A 5 11.40 -9.69 -3.25
N ILE A 6 10.25 -10.36 -3.27
CA ILE A 6 9.00 -9.76 -3.75
C ILE A 6 8.61 -8.55 -2.90
N ALA A 7 8.72 -8.63 -1.57
CA ALA A 7 8.42 -7.51 -0.68
C ALA A 7 9.33 -6.30 -0.94
N LEU A 8 10.64 -6.53 -1.15
CA LEU A 8 11.57 -5.45 -1.50
C LEU A 8 11.23 -4.80 -2.84
N VAL A 9 10.92 -5.61 -3.85
CA VAL A 9 10.48 -5.11 -5.17
C VAL A 9 9.19 -4.30 -5.04
N SER A 10 8.20 -4.80 -4.27
CA SER A 10 6.95 -4.08 -4.04
C SER A 10 7.19 -2.71 -3.39
N GLY A 11 8.05 -2.64 -2.37
CA GLY A 11 8.41 -1.38 -1.71
C GLY A 11 9.07 -0.39 -2.66
N ALA A 12 10.01 -0.86 -3.51
CA ALA A 12 10.64 -0.03 -4.53
C ALA A 12 9.64 0.50 -5.56
N LEU A 13 8.76 -0.38 -6.06
CA LEU A 13 7.70 0.00 -7.01
C LEU A 13 6.71 1.00 -6.41
N MET A 14 6.32 0.85 -5.15
CA MET A 14 5.44 1.81 -4.45
C MET A 14 6.09 3.20 -4.36
N SER A 15 7.39 3.27 -4.08
CA SER A 15 8.12 4.54 -4.00
C SER A 15 8.21 5.21 -5.37
N ILE A 16 8.55 4.47 -6.43
CA ILE A 16 8.60 4.97 -7.81
C ILE A 16 7.22 5.45 -8.26
N GLN A 17 6.18 4.65 -8.05
CA GLN A 17 4.80 4.99 -8.37
C GLN A 17 4.37 6.28 -7.66
N GLY A 18 4.67 6.41 -6.37
CA GLY A 18 4.32 7.60 -5.60
C GLY A 18 4.95 8.88 -6.17
N VAL A 19 6.23 8.82 -6.56
CA VAL A 19 6.93 9.94 -7.20
C VAL A 19 6.29 10.27 -8.56
N PHE A 20 6.05 9.27 -9.42
CA PHE A 20 5.44 9.48 -10.73
C PHE A 20 4.06 10.13 -10.61
N ASN A 21 3.22 9.62 -9.71
CA ASN A 21 1.89 10.17 -9.48
C ASN A 21 1.93 11.61 -8.96
N THR A 22 2.89 11.91 -8.10
CA THR A 22 3.12 13.27 -7.59
C THR A 22 3.51 14.22 -8.71
N GLU A 23 4.43 13.82 -9.61
CA GLU A 23 4.85 14.64 -10.73
C GLU A 23 3.73 14.84 -11.78
N VAL A 24 2.93 13.82 -12.05
CA VAL A 24 1.74 13.95 -12.91
C VAL A 24 0.72 14.89 -12.28
N THR A 25 0.52 14.80 -10.97
CA THR A 25 -0.41 15.69 -10.24
C THR A 25 -0.02 17.16 -10.34
N LYS A 26 1.27 17.49 -10.34
CA LYS A 26 1.76 18.86 -10.51
C LYS A 26 1.41 19.45 -11.89
N GLN A 27 1.32 18.59 -12.90
CA GLN A 27 1.03 19.00 -14.30
C GLN A 27 -0.46 18.91 -14.65
N THR A 28 -1.27 18.23 -13.82
CA THR A 28 -2.69 18.01 -14.08
C THR A 28 -3.53 18.39 -12.87
N SER A 29 -4.10 17.41 -12.19
CA SER A 29 -4.76 17.57 -10.89
C SER A 29 -4.73 16.25 -10.12
N LEU A 30 -5.00 16.33 -8.82
CA LEU A 30 -5.01 15.17 -7.93
C LEU A 30 -5.94 14.06 -8.42
N TRP A 31 -7.15 14.43 -8.81
CA TRP A 31 -8.16 13.45 -9.25
C TRP A 31 -7.88 12.90 -10.64
N VAL A 32 -7.35 13.70 -11.56
CA VAL A 32 -6.94 13.24 -12.89
C VAL A 32 -5.78 12.26 -12.80
N SER A 33 -4.76 12.57 -12.00
CA SER A 33 -3.63 11.67 -11.75
C SER A 33 -4.09 10.37 -11.10
N THR A 34 -4.88 10.45 -10.03
CA THR A 34 -5.42 9.25 -9.36
C THR A 34 -6.28 8.39 -10.29
N GLY A 35 -7.17 9.02 -11.06
CA GLY A 35 -8.02 8.31 -12.03
C GLY A 35 -7.20 7.59 -13.10
N TRP A 36 -6.16 8.25 -13.63
CA TRP A 36 -5.26 7.64 -14.60
C TRP A 36 -4.53 6.42 -14.03
N VAL A 37 -4.02 6.52 -12.82
CA VAL A 37 -3.32 5.42 -12.14
C VAL A 37 -4.24 4.20 -11.99
N GLN A 38 -5.46 4.39 -11.50
CA GLN A 38 -6.41 3.30 -11.33
C GLN A 38 -6.85 2.69 -12.66
N PHE A 39 -7.07 3.53 -13.66
CA PHE A 39 -7.43 3.07 -15.00
C PHE A 39 -6.31 2.27 -15.68
N SER A 40 -5.08 2.78 -15.65
CA SER A 40 -3.93 2.07 -16.22
C SER A 40 -3.65 0.75 -15.50
N ALA A 41 -3.77 0.71 -14.16
CA ALA A 41 -3.66 -0.51 -13.39
C ALA A 41 -4.75 -1.53 -13.78
N PHE A 42 -5.99 -1.07 -13.97
CA PHE A 42 -7.09 -1.92 -14.45
C PHE A 42 -6.80 -2.53 -15.81
N LEU A 43 -6.26 -1.76 -16.77
CA LEU A 43 -5.87 -2.28 -18.08
C LEU A 43 -4.78 -3.35 -17.99
N VAL A 44 -3.78 -3.15 -17.12
CA VAL A 44 -2.74 -4.17 -16.87
C VAL A 44 -3.34 -5.44 -16.29
N CYS A 45 -4.25 -5.32 -15.34
CA CYS A 45 -4.95 -6.48 -14.75
C CYS A 45 -5.79 -7.24 -15.79
N ILE A 46 -6.52 -6.53 -16.65
CA ILE A 46 -7.26 -7.15 -17.75
C ILE A 46 -6.30 -7.86 -18.72
N GLY A 47 -5.21 -7.19 -19.11
CA GLY A 47 -4.20 -7.82 -19.95
C GLY A 47 -3.66 -9.11 -19.34
N ALA A 48 -3.23 -9.05 -18.08
CA ALA A 48 -2.76 -10.22 -17.36
C ALA A 48 -3.81 -11.33 -17.31
N TRP A 49 -5.06 -11.02 -16.97
CA TRP A 49 -6.17 -11.97 -16.94
C TRP A 49 -6.42 -12.66 -18.30
N LEU A 50 -6.30 -11.92 -19.40
CA LEU A 50 -6.46 -12.49 -20.75
C LEU A 50 -5.36 -13.53 -21.09
N PHE A 51 -4.14 -13.36 -20.54
CA PHE A 51 -3.00 -14.24 -20.81
C PHE A 51 -2.85 -15.37 -19.80
N THR A 52 -3.36 -15.23 -18.56
CA THR A 52 -3.11 -16.20 -17.46
C THR A 52 -4.20 -17.27 -17.29
N GLY A 53 -5.24 -17.29 -18.09
CA GLY A 53 -6.20 -18.38 -18.05
C GLY A 53 -7.68 -18.02 -17.94
N ARG A 54 -8.03 -16.73 -17.89
CA ARG A 54 -9.42 -16.24 -17.92
C ARG A 54 -10.31 -16.86 -16.83
N GLU A 55 -9.83 -16.83 -15.58
CA GLU A 55 -10.64 -17.29 -14.44
C GLU A 55 -12.01 -16.60 -14.42
N ARG A 56 -12.99 -17.27 -13.82
CA ARG A 56 -14.38 -16.80 -13.83
C ARG A 56 -14.56 -15.54 -12.97
N ILE A 57 -14.75 -14.39 -13.60
CA ILE A 57 -15.04 -13.11 -12.92
C ILE A 57 -16.27 -13.24 -11.98
N GLY A 58 -17.21 -14.13 -12.32
CA GLY A 58 -18.39 -14.41 -11.49
C GLY A 58 -18.09 -14.92 -10.07
N GLU A 59 -16.89 -15.43 -9.82
CA GLU A 59 -16.45 -15.85 -8.47
C GLU A 59 -16.37 -14.68 -7.49
N LEU A 60 -16.21 -13.44 -7.98
CA LEU A 60 -16.29 -12.24 -7.15
C LEU A 60 -17.64 -12.10 -6.42
N ALA A 61 -18.72 -12.57 -7.04
CA ALA A 61 -20.05 -12.55 -6.42
C ALA A 61 -20.21 -13.59 -5.30
N MET A 62 -19.32 -14.59 -5.25
CA MET A 62 -19.32 -15.68 -4.26
C MET A 62 -18.44 -15.38 -3.04
N VAL A 63 -17.77 -14.22 -3.00
CA VAL A 63 -16.96 -13.82 -1.85
C VAL A 63 -17.84 -13.66 -0.61
N ASN A 64 -17.56 -14.42 0.45
CA ASN A 64 -18.37 -14.49 1.66
C ASN A 64 -18.57 -13.13 2.35
N HIS A 65 -17.54 -12.29 2.35
CA HIS A 65 -17.56 -10.97 2.99
C HIS A 65 -17.38 -9.87 1.92
N ARG A 66 -18.50 -9.34 1.41
CA ARG A 66 -18.51 -8.35 0.34
C ARG A 66 -17.74 -7.06 0.63
N TYR A 67 -17.58 -6.69 1.91
CA TYR A 67 -16.76 -5.52 2.29
C TYR A 67 -15.29 -5.66 1.88
N LEU A 68 -14.78 -6.89 1.72
CA LEU A 68 -13.42 -7.14 1.23
C LEU A 68 -13.21 -6.66 -0.21
N LEU A 69 -14.28 -6.54 -0.99
CA LEU A 69 -14.23 -6.01 -2.36
C LEU A 69 -13.98 -4.49 -2.41
N LEU A 70 -14.05 -3.80 -1.27
CA LEU A 70 -13.73 -2.37 -1.17
C LEU A 70 -12.23 -2.06 -1.31
N GLY A 71 -11.38 -3.08 -1.48
CA GLY A 71 -9.94 -2.91 -1.68
C GLY A 71 -9.59 -1.91 -2.79
N GLY A 72 -10.33 -1.90 -3.91
CA GLY A 72 -10.14 -0.92 -4.98
C GLY A 72 -10.45 0.52 -4.55
N VAL A 73 -11.50 0.73 -3.77
CA VAL A 73 -11.87 2.04 -3.22
C VAL A 73 -10.77 2.51 -2.26
N ILE A 74 -10.32 1.63 -1.37
CA ILE A 74 -9.21 1.90 -0.46
C ILE A 74 -7.95 2.24 -1.25
N GLY A 75 -7.66 1.53 -2.34
CA GLY A 75 -6.53 1.79 -3.23
C GLY A 75 -6.55 3.20 -3.83
N ALA A 76 -7.73 3.71 -4.21
CA ALA A 76 -7.87 5.09 -4.67
C ALA A 76 -7.53 6.11 -3.58
N PHE A 77 -8.03 5.91 -2.36
CA PHE A 77 -7.69 6.76 -1.21
C PHE A 77 -6.21 6.67 -0.82
N ILE A 78 -5.60 5.47 -0.88
CA ILE A 78 -4.16 5.32 -0.69
C ILE A 78 -3.40 6.17 -1.71
N THR A 79 -3.74 6.09 -2.99
CA THR A 79 -3.09 6.88 -4.04
C THR A 79 -3.18 8.39 -3.75
N VAL A 80 -4.37 8.89 -3.42
CA VAL A 80 -4.61 10.30 -3.08
C VAL A 80 -3.75 10.74 -1.88
N THR A 81 -3.76 9.97 -0.80
CA THR A 81 -3.03 10.33 0.43
C THR A 81 -1.52 10.22 0.26
N VAL A 82 -1.03 9.26 -0.51
CA VAL A 82 0.40 9.14 -0.86
C VAL A 82 0.87 10.34 -1.67
N ILE A 83 0.12 10.76 -2.71
CA ILE A 83 0.43 11.94 -3.50
C ILE A 83 0.50 13.20 -2.63
N GLN A 84 -0.50 13.42 -1.78
CA GLN A 84 -0.54 14.57 -0.87
C GLN A 84 0.62 14.55 0.13
N SER A 85 0.92 13.40 0.70
CA SER A 85 2.04 13.21 1.63
C SER A 85 3.39 13.50 0.94
N MET A 86 3.62 12.92 -0.24
CA MET A 86 4.87 13.15 -0.98
C MET A 86 5.02 14.59 -1.46
N SER A 87 3.93 15.24 -1.83
CA SER A 87 3.94 16.68 -2.19
C SER A 87 4.30 17.56 -1.01
N ALA A 88 3.85 17.23 0.20
CA ALA A 88 4.07 18.04 1.40
C ALA A 88 5.41 17.76 2.09
N LEU A 89 5.85 16.52 2.16
CA LEU A 89 6.98 16.07 2.97
C LEU A 89 8.20 15.61 2.15
N GLY A 90 8.03 15.44 0.86
CA GLY A 90 9.00 14.79 -0.02
C GLY A 90 8.93 13.26 0.02
N PRO A 91 9.49 12.57 -1.00
CA PRO A 91 9.32 11.14 -1.17
C PRO A 91 9.87 10.28 -0.02
N ALA A 92 11.08 10.58 0.46
CA ALA A 92 11.75 9.77 1.47
C ALA A 92 11.04 9.84 2.83
N ARG A 93 10.66 11.05 3.28
CA ARG A 93 9.96 11.23 4.56
C ARG A 93 8.57 10.60 4.53
N SER A 94 7.85 10.75 3.43
CA SER A 94 6.54 10.14 3.24
C SER A 94 6.61 8.62 3.27
N ALA A 95 7.54 8.02 2.53
CA ALA A 95 7.72 6.58 2.49
C ALA A 95 8.00 6.00 3.89
N MET A 96 8.86 6.64 4.67
CA MET A 96 9.16 6.20 6.04
C MET A 96 7.94 6.24 6.97
N LEU A 97 7.17 7.34 6.95
CA LEU A 97 5.97 7.47 7.77
C LEU A 97 4.89 6.46 7.36
N ILE A 98 4.73 6.25 6.05
CA ILE A 98 3.80 5.25 5.52
C ILE A 98 4.19 3.85 6.01
N VAL A 99 5.46 3.47 5.95
CA VAL A 99 5.93 2.15 6.41
C VAL A 99 5.65 1.95 7.89
N VAL A 100 5.90 2.95 8.75
CA VAL A 100 5.59 2.85 10.19
C VAL A 100 4.09 2.66 10.42
N ALA A 101 3.26 3.44 9.74
CA ALA A 101 1.82 3.29 9.85
C ALA A 101 1.34 1.91 9.37
N GLN A 102 1.90 1.40 8.27
CA GLN A 102 1.62 0.05 7.76
C GLN A 102 1.99 -1.04 8.76
N LEU A 103 3.17 -0.95 9.37
CA LEU A 103 3.62 -1.91 10.39
C LEU A 103 2.70 -1.90 11.62
N ALA A 104 2.34 -0.72 12.10
CA ALA A 104 1.45 -0.58 13.26
C ALA A 104 0.06 -1.18 12.97
N VAL A 105 -0.55 -0.83 11.84
CA VAL A 105 -1.87 -1.34 11.46
C VAL A 105 -1.83 -2.84 11.20
N ALA A 106 -0.81 -3.34 10.48
CA ALA A 106 -0.65 -4.78 10.23
C ALA A 106 -0.54 -5.56 11.55
N TYR A 107 0.23 -5.05 12.52
CA TYR A 107 0.37 -5.69 13.82
C TYR A 107 -0.95 -5.69 14.62
N ILE A 108 -1.73 -4.59 14.56
CA ILE A 108 -3.07 -4.55 15.18
C ILE A 108 -3.99 -5.59 14.54
N ILE A 109 -3.99 -5.72 13.22
CA ILE A 109 -4.78 -6.72 12.50
C ILE A 109 -4.42 -8.14 12.94
N GLU A 110 -3.12 -8.46 13.05
CA GLU A 110 -2.63 -9.76 13.54
C GLU A 110 -3.03 -10.02 15.00
N LEU A 111 -2.89 -9.02 15.88
CA LEU A 111 -3.24 -9.14 17.30
C LEU A 111 -4.72 -9.42 17.52
N LEU A 112 -5.57 -8.77 16.75
CA LEU A 112 -7.02 -8.89 16.87
C LEU A 112 -7.60 -10.03 16.02
N GLY A 113 -6.81 -10.57 15.06
CA GLY A 113 -7.29 -11.57 14.11
C GLY A 113 -8.37 -11.01 13.17
N LEU A 114 -8.21 -9.76 12.70
CA LEU A 114 -9.20 -9.10 11.85
C LEU A 114 -9.13 -9.61 10.39
N PHE A 115 -10.22 -9.46 9.67
CA PHE A 115 -10.32 -9.73 8.22
C PHE A 115 -9.95 -11.16 7.79
N GLY A 116 -10.01 -12.14 8.70
CA GLY A 116 -9.66 -13.55 8.41
C GLY A 116 -8.17 -13.86 8.59
N VAL A 117 -7.38 -12.94 9.12
CA VAL A 117 -5.99 -13.19 9.51
C VAL A 117 -5.94 -13.99 10.80
N GLU A 118 -5.06 -14.98 10.88
CA GLU A 118 -4.84 -15.75 12.11
C GLU A 118 -4.35 -14.85 13.24
N LYS A 119 -4.97 -15.01 14.42
CA LYS A 119 -4.62 -14.23 15.60
C LYS A 119 -3.21 -14.59 16.09
N SER A 120 -2.33 -13.62 16.16
CA SER A 120 -0.99 -13.75 16.70
C SER A 120 -0.94 -13.32 18.17
N PRO A 121 -0.18 -14.01 19.04
CA PRO A 121 0.00 -13.58 20.41
C PRO A 121 0.75 -12.24 20.46
N PHE A 122 0.53 -11.50 21.56
CA PHE A 122 1.25 -10.25 21.79
C PHE A 122 2.74 -10.53 22.03
N GLU A 123 3.59 -9.89 21.25
CA GLU A 123 5.04 -10.01 21.33
C GLU A 123 5.69 -8.65 21.56
N CYS A 124 6.27 -8.43 22.76
CA CYS A 124 7.05 -7.21 23.07
C CYS A 124 8.17 -6.95 22.06
N ARG A 125 8.75 -8.02 21.48
CA ARG A 125 9.80 -7.92 20.46
C ARG A 125 9.35 -7.15 19.22
N LYS A 126 8.11 -7.33 18.77
CA LYS A 126 7.54 -6.59 17.62
C LYS A 126 7.36 -5.10 17.95
N LEU A 127 6.94 -4.77 19.18
CA LEU A 127 6.84 -3.37 19.63
C LEU A 127 8.22 -2.69 19.72
N ILE A 128 9.22 -3.38 20.23
CA ILE A 128 10.59 -2.87 20.27
C ILE A 128 11.09 -2.58 18.85
N GLY A 129 10.87 -3.51 17.91
CA GLY A 129 11.21 -3.31 16.48
C GLY A 129 10.55 -2.07 15.86
N MET A 130 9.26 -1.86 16.14
CA MET A 130 8.55 -0.64 15.70
C MET A 130 9.13 0.62 16.35
N GLY A 131 9.45 0.57 17.64
CA GLY A 131 10.08 1.68 18.34
C GLY A 131 11.43 2.07 17.72
N ILE A 132 12.27 1.08 17.40
CA ILE A 132 13.56 1.30 16.71
C ILE A 132 13.33 1.93 15.32
N ALA A 133 12.32 1.47 14.57
CA ALA A 133 11.99 2.04 13.27
C ALA A 133 11.58 3.52 13.38
N ILE A 134 10.77 3.88 14.38
CA ILE A 134 10.37 5.26 14.66
C ILE A 134 11.60 6.12 15.02
N VAL A 135 12.48 5.62 15.89
CA VAL A 135 13.73 6.31 16.24
C VAL A 135 14.60 6.53 15.00
N GLY A 136 14.73 5.51 14.13
CA GLY A 136 15.46 5.65 12.87
C GLY A 136 14.90 6.75 11.96
N ILE A 137 13.58 6.90 11.89
CA ILE A 137 12.91 7.97 11.13
C ILE A 137 13.19 9.34 11.75
N VAL A 138 13.15 9.45 13.06
CA VAL A 138 13.47 10.71 13.76
C VAL A 138 14.93 11.11 13.48
N ILE A 139 15.88 10.18 13.54
CA ILE A 139 17.29 10.43 13.21
C ILE A 139 17.44 10.86 11.74
N PHE A 140 16.77 10.18 10.82
CA PHE A 140 16.81 10.54 9.38
C PHE A 140 16.25 11.95 9.10
N LYS A 141 15.32 12.42 9.94
CA LYS A 141 14.68 13.75 9.80
C LYS A 141 15.50 14.85 10.48
N TRP A 142 16.51 14.53 11.25
CA TRP A 142 17.28 15.49 12.06
C TRP A 142 18.23 16.28 11.15
N GLU A 143 17.67 17.37 10.57
CA GLU A 143 18.36 18.54 10.03
C GLU A 143 17.80 19.78 10.66
#